data_09f7cf5d0655c8d673744e8b6d8656ba
#
_entry.id   09f7cf5d0655c8d673744e8b6d8656ba
#
_cell.length_a   1.000
_cell.length_b   1.000
_cell.length_c   1.000
_cell.angle_alpha   90.00
_cell.angle_beta   90.00
_cell.angle_gamma   90.00
#
_symmetry.space_group_name_H-M   'P 1'
#
loop_
_entity.id
_entity.type
_entity.pdbx_description
1 polymer ?
#
loop_
_entity_poly.entity_id
_entity_poly.type
_entity_poly.pdbx_seq_one_letter_code
_entity_poly.pdbx_strand_id
1 'polypeptide(L)'
;EKNENLDDVPTNSLIEDLSNNYTNIEILKNEPSVVLIRKSQISRALINILDNAKKFADNIYINSLFDGSKWIISIEDDGPGTNLSQEQLVKPFTKGAEQLNQGTGLGLSIVQKLIKLNNGELNFEKSSYGGLKVIISLEVK
;
A
#
# COMPACT_ATOMS: atom_id res chain seq x y z
N GLU A 1 -14.94 6.91 9.99
CA GLU A 1 -14.37 5.94 9.03
C GLU A 1 -14.95 4.56 9.22
N LYS A 2 -15.08 4.14 10.46
CA LYS A 2 -15.65 2.81 10.72
C LYS A 2 -17.10 2.68 10.27
N ASN A 3 -17.75 3.82 10.00
CA ASN A 3 -19.12 3.85 9.51
C ASN A 3 -19.21 4.02 8.00
N GLU A 4 -18.06 4.01 7.33
CA GLU A 4 -18.05 4.15 5.88
C GLU A 4 -18.73 2.96 5.24
N ASN A 5 -19.59 3.23 4.26
CA ASN A 5 -20.28 2.19 3.52
C ASN A 5 -19.38 1.58 2.46
N LEU A 6 -19.70 0.34 2.10
CA LEU A 6 -19.05 -0.32 0.96
C LEU A 6 -19.60 0.25 -0.34
N ASP A 7 -18.71 0.49 -1.28
CA ASP A 7 -19.03 0.99 -2.62
C ASP A 7 -18.41 0.09 -3.68
N ASP A 8 -19.05 0.02 -4.82
CA ASP A 8 -18.46 -0.62 -5.99
C ASP A 8 -17.39 0.31 -6.56
N VAL A 9 -16.16 -0.16 -6.62
CA VAL A 9 -15.03 0.66 -7.03
C VAL A 9 -14.28 0.00 -8.18
N PRO A 10 -14.10 0.69 -9.31
CA PRO A 10 -13.25 0.16 -10.39
C PRO A 10 -11.79 0.25 -9.96
N THR A 11 -11.14 -0.91 -9.87
CA THR A 11 -9.79 -0.99 -9.30
C THR A 11 -8.76 -0.27 -10.15
N ASN A 12 -8.84 -0.43 -11.48
CA ASN A 12 -7.86 0.18 -12.36
C ASN A 12 -7.96 1.70 -12.34
N SER A 13 -9.15 2.26 -12.24
CA SER A 13 -9.32 3.71 -12.13
C SER A 13 -8.79 4.22 -10.81
N LEU A 14 -9.03 3.50 -9.71
CA LEU A 14 -8.53 3.90 -8.41
C LEU A 14 -7.00 3.96 -8.40
N ILE A 15 -6.35 2.93 -8.95
CA ILE A 15 -4.88 2.89 -9.00
C ILE A 15 -4.35 4.05 -9.86
N GLU A 16 -4.97 4.32 -11.01
CA GLU A 16 -4.55 5.42 -11.88
C GLU A 16 -4.75 6.78 -11.20
N ASP A 17 -5.90 6.98 -10.57
CA ASP A 17 -6.19 8.25 -9.92
C ASP A 17 -5.21 8.56 -8.79
N LEU A 18 -4.90 7.56 -7.97
CA LEU A 18 -3.93 7.74 -6.89
C LEU A 18 -2.53 8.00 -7.44
N SER A 19 -2.15 7.29 -8.49
CA SER A 19 -0.83 7.41 -9.08
C SER A 19 -0.60 8.78 -9.71
N ASN A 20 -1.66 9.42 -10.19
CA ASN A 20 -1.55 10.73 -10.83
C ASN A 20 -1.09 11.84 -9.88
N ASN A 21 -1.13 11.60 -8.58
CA ASN A 21 -0.64 12.56 -7.59
C ASN A 21 0.87 12.48 -7.35
N TYR A 22 1.55 11.58 -8.06
CA TYR A 22 2.99 11.35 -7.89
C TYR A 22 3.66 11.40 -9.25
N THR A 23 4.95 11.78 -9.27
CA THR A 23 5.66 11.99 -10.51
C THR A 23 6.43 10.78 -11.00
N ASN A 24 6.79 9.88 -10.11
CA ASN A 24 7.71 8.78 -10.42
C ASN A 24 7.11 7.42 -10.15
N ILE A 25 5.86 7.23 -10.54
CA ILE A 25 5.21 5.93 -10.42
C ILE A 25 5.08 5.30 -11.79
N GLU A 26 5.53 4.06 -11.89
CA GLU A 26 5.28 3.23 -13.06
C GLU A 26 4.30 2.13 -12.68
N ILE A 27 3.16 2.09 -13.37
CA ILE A 27 2.17 1.04 -13.17
C ILE A 27 2.51 -0.08 -14.14
N LEU A 28 3.01 -1.20 -13.60
CA LEU A 28 3.45 -2.33 -14.42
C LEU A 28 2.27 -3.17 -14.91
N LYS A 29 1.34 -3.45 -14.01
CA LYS A 29 0.10 -4.15 -14.34
C LYS A 29 -1.03 -3.52 -13.56
N ASN A 30 -2.19 -3.44 -14.20
CA ASN A 30 -3.37 -2.82 -13.60
C ASN A 30 -4.61 -3.49 -14.17
N GLU A 31 -4.90 -4.69 -13.64
CA GLU A 31 -6.02 -5.49 -14.14
C GLU A 31 -7.34 -4.82 -13.76
N PRO A 32 -8.25 -4.63 -14.72
CA PRO A 32 -9.51 -3.97 -14.43
C PRO A 32 -10.50 -4.90 -13.75
N SER A 33 -11.17 -4.40 -12.75
CA SER A 33 -12.30 -5.08 -12.13
C SER A 33 -13.08 -4.07 -11.29
N VAL A 34 -14.23 -4.50 -10.79
CA VAL A 34 -15.02 -3.69 -9.86
C VAL A 34 -15.11 -4.49 -8.56
N VAL A 35 -14.73 -3.87 -7.46
CA VAL A 35 -14.72 -4.52 -6.15
C VAL A 35 -15.56 -3.73 -5.16
N LEU A 36 -16.13 -4.44 -4.21
CA LEU A 36 -16.94 -3.82 -3.15
C LEU A 36 -16.04 -3.55 -1.96
N ILE A 37 -15.68 -2.29 -1.74
CA ILE A 37 -14.72 -1.91 -0.71
C ILE A 37 -15.13 -0.58 -0.06
N ARG A 38 -14.51 -0.30 1.07
CA ARG A 38 -14.58 1.03 1.69
C ARG A 38 -13.51 1.91 1.04
N LYS A 39 -13.93 2.65 0.04
CA LYS A 39 -13.00 3.36 -0.86
C LYS A 39 -12.07 4.31 -0.11
N SER A 40 -12.58 5.09 0.84
CA SER A 40 -11.73 6.07 1.51
C SER A 40 -10.70 5.39 2.41
N GLN A 41 -11.05 4.29 3.04
CA GLN A 41 -10.11 3.55 3.88
C GLN A 41 -9.00 2.91 3.07
N ILE A 42 -9.36 2.26 1.96
CA ILE A 42 -8.36 1.64 1.09
C ILE A 42 -7.49 2.70 0.44
N SER A 43 -8.09 3.81 -0.03
CA SER A 43 -7.32 4.92 -0.61
C SER A 43 -6.31 5.47 0.40
N ARG A 44 -6.72 5.65 1.65
CA ARG A 44 -5.85 6.17 2.70
C ARG A 44 -4.67 5.22 2.95
N ALA A 45 -4.94 3.90 2.97
CA ALA A 45 -3.87 2.93 3.14
C ALA A 45 -2.86 3.02 1.99
N LEU A 46 -3.35 3.07 0.76
CA LEU A 46 -2.47 3.16 -0.41
C LEU A 46 -1.67 4.46 -0.43
N ILE A 47 -2.31 5.59 -0.10
CA ILE A 47 -1.62 6.87 -0.04
C ILE A 47 -0.52 6.85 1.01
N ASN A 48 -0.78 6.27 2.17
CA ASN A 48 0.25 6.18 3.22
C ASN A 48 1.44 5.35 2.76
N ILE A 49 1.21 4.27 2.01
CA ILE A 49 2.30 3.47 1.46
C ILE A 49 3.08 4.27 0.42
N LEU A 50 2.38 4.95 -0.48
CA LEU A 50 3.01 5.74 -1.54
C LEU A 50 3.80 6.91 -0.96
N ASP A 51 3.26 7.60 0.02
CA ASP A 51 3.96 8.71 0.66
C ASP A 51 5.21 8.22 1.38
N ASN A 52 5.13 7.06 2.02
CA ASN A 52 6.29 6.48 2.67
C ASN A 52 7.39 6.14 1.65
N ALA A 53 7.02 5.51 0.55
CA ALA A 53 7.98 5.18 -0.51
C ALA A 53 8.61 6.43 -1.11
N LYS A 54 7.81 7.46 -1.34
CA LYS A 54 8.27 8.70 -1.95
C LYS A 54 9.38 9.37 -1.15
N LYS A 55 9.36 9.22 0.17
CA LYS A 55 10.37 9.87 1.03
C LYS A 55 11.78 9.36 0.79
N PHE A 56 11.93 8.10 0.38
CA PHE A 56 13.23 7.44 0.36
C PHE A 56 13.62 6.91 -1.00
N ALA A 57 12.70 6.91 -1.97
CA ALA A 57 12.92 6.30 -3.27
C ALA A 57 12.77 7.33 -4.36
N ASP A 58 13.46 7.07 -5.48
CA ASP A 58 13.30 7.88 -6.68
C ASP A 58 12.17 7.36 -7.55
N ASN A 59 11.95 6.04 -7.55
CA ASN A 59 10.95 5.42 -8.40
C ASN A 59 10.10 4.42 -7.62
N ILE A 60 8.83 4.35 -7.99
CA ILE A 60 7.84 3.46 -7.38
C ILE A 60 7.19 2.64 -8.48
N TYR A 61 6.96 1.35 -8.22
CA TYR A 61 6.40 0.41 -9.19
C TYR A 61 5.18 -0.25 -8.59
N ILE A 62 4.08 -0.24 -9.34
CA ILE A 62 2.80 -0.79 -8.85
C ILE A 62 2.34 -1.93 -9.73
N ASN A 63 1.88 -3.02 -9.10
CA ASN A 63 1.12 -4.07 -9.75
C ASN A 63 -0.21 -4.21 -9.04
N SER A 64 -1.29 -4.29 -9.80
CA SER A 64 -2.64 -4.50 -9.28
C SER A 64 -3.23 -5.66 -10.06
N LEU A 65 -3.41 -6.79 -9.38
CA LEU A 65 -3.73 -8.08 -10.00
C LEU A 65 -4.86 -8.75 -9.25
N PHE A 66 -5.47 -9.74 -9.90
CA PHE A 66 -6.46 -10.59 -9.28
C PHE A 66 -6.01 -12.04 -9.30
N ASP A 67 -6.18 -12.71 -8.16
CA ASP A 67 -5.88 -14.13 -8.02
C ASP A 67 -7.10 -14.77 -7.35
N GLY A 68 -7.96 -15.37 -8.16
CA GLY A 68 -9.23 -15.87 -7.66
C GLY A 68 -10.10 -14.75 -7.11
N SER A 69 -10.47 -14.87 -5.85
CA SER A 69 -11.30 -13.87 -5.19
C SER A 69 -10.48 -12.76 -4.50
N LYS A 70 -9.18 -12.73 -4.73
CA LYS A 70 -8.32 -11.76 -4.05
C LYS A 70 -7.81 -10.69 -4.99
N TRP A 71 -7.87 -9.46 -4.53
CA TRP A 71 -7.24 -8.33 -5.19
C TRP A 71 -5.89 -8.11 -4.52
N ILE A 72 -4.83 -8.23 -5.29
CA ILE A 72 -3.46 -8.16 -4.79
C ILE A 72 -2.79 -6.94 -5.36
N ILE A 73 -2.38 -6.02 -4.49
CA ILE A 73 -1.71 -4.78 -4.87
C ILE A 73 -0.29 -4.83 -4.30
N SER A 74 0.71 -4.72 -5.16
CA SER A 74 2.08 -4.59 -4.69
C SER A 74 2.63 -3.23 -5.06
N ILE A 75 3.32 -2.61 -4.10
CA ILE A 75 3.96 -1.32 -4.27
C ILE A 75 5.42 -1.49 -3.89
N GLU A 76 6.30 -1.35 -4.88
CA GLU A 76 7.74 -1.54 -4.70
C GLU A 76 8.46 -0.24 -4.95
N ASP A 77 9.58 -0.04 -4.27
CA ASP A 77 10.38 1.14 -4.49
C ASP A 77 11.86 0.77 -4.67
N ASP A 78 12.63 1.74 -5.14
CA ASP A 78 14.07 1.59 -5.34
C ASP A 78 14.89 2.32 -4.28
N GLY A 79 14.30 2.55 -3.13
CA GLY A 79 14.99 3.17 -2.01
C GLY A 79 15.98 2.23 -1.34
N PRO A 80 16.47 2.61 -0.16
CA PRO A 80 17.48 1.81 0.53
C PRO A 80 16.95 0.53 1.19
N GLY A 81 15.63 0.37 1.27
CA GLY A 81 15.05 -0.76 1.97
C GLY A 81 15.19 -0.65 3.46
N THR A 82 14.96 -1.74 4.16
CA THR A 82 15.03 -1.77 5.61
C THR A 82 15.43 -3.15 6.09
N ASN A 83 16.06 -3.20 7.26
CA ASN A 83 16.37 -4.46 7.95
C ASN A 83 15.32 -4.79 9.02
N LEU A 84 14.30 -3.95 9.17
CA LEU A 84 13.26 -4.20 10.16
C LEU A 84 12.37 -5.35 9.73
N SER A 85 11.91 -6.13 10.70
CA SER A 85 10.92 -7.16 10.45
C SER A 85 9.57 -6.52 10.13
N GLN A 86 8.68 -7.30 9.54
CA GLN A 86 7.31 -6.84 9.28
C GLN A 86 6.65 -6.37 10.57
N GLU A 87 6.82 -7.12 11.65
CA GLU A 87 6.24 -6.78 12.93
C GLU A 87 6.73 -5.43 13.43
N GLN A 88 8.02 -5.15 13.25
CA GLN A 88 8.58 -3.85 13.66
C GLN A 88 8.10 -2.71 12.78
N LEU A 89 7.95 -2.96 11.48
CA LEU A 89 7.53 -1.91 10.55
C LEU A 89 6.13 -1.38 10.85
N VAL A 90 5.25 -2.23 11.37
CA VAL A 90 3.86 -1.82 11.62
C VAL A 90 3.64 -1.33 13.05
N LYS A 91 4.65 -1.37 13.90
CA LYS A 91 4.52 -0.81 15.26
C LYS A 91 4.64 0.71 15.20
N PRO A 92 3.76 1.43 15.91
CA PRO A 92 3.89 2.89 16.00
C PRO A 92 5.19 3.27 16.70
N PHE A 93 5.83 4.32 16.21
CA PHE A 93 7.01 4.91 16.84
C PHE A 93 8.20 3.98 16.95
N THR A 94 8.28 2.91 16.15
CA THR A 94 9.48 2.11 16.05
C THR A 94 10.59 2.98 15.45
N LYS A 95 11.78 2.95 16.07
CA LYS A 95 12.86 3.84 15.69
C LYS A 95 13.18 3.77 14.19
N GLY A 96 13.29 2.55 13.65
CA GLY A 96 13.52 2.39 12.22
C GLY A 96 12.35 2.89 11.37
N ALA A 97 11.12 2.67 11.85
CA ALA A 97 9.93 3.16 11.15
C ALA A 97 9.85 4.68 11.20
N GLU A 98 10.30 5.28 12.31
CA GLU A 98 10.37 6.74 12.39
C GLU A 98 11.30 7.30 11.33
N GLN A 99 12.44 6.65 11.11
CA GLN A 99 13.37 7.05 10.06
C GLN A 99 12.69 6.97 8.69
N LEU A 100 11.96 5.88 8.44
CA LEU A 100 11.23 5.72 7.19
C LEU A 100 10.13 6.75 7.03
N ASN A 101 9.50 7.16 8.11
CA ASN A 101 8.39 8.12 8.10
C ASN A 101 8.80 9.53 8.48
N GLN A 102 10.09 9.76 8.66
CA GLN A 102 10.65 11.07 9.00
C GLN A 102 9.94 11.71 10.19
N GLY A 103 9.86 10.95 11.28
CA GLY A 103 9.48 11.50 12.57
C GLY A 103 8.12 11.10 13.10
N THR A 104 7.20 10.64 12.28
CA THR A 104 5.89 10.27 12.80
C THR A 104 5.83 8.83 13.29
N GLY A 105 6.47 7.91 12.57
CA GLY A 105 6.47 6.50 12.93
C GLY A 105 5.11 5.83 12.87
N LEU A 106 4.12 6.47 12.24
CA LEU A 106 2.74 5.99 12.25
C LEU A 106 2.22 5.50 10.91
N GLY A 107 2.91 5.81 9.81
CA GLY A 107 2.38 5.55 8.48
C GLY A 107 2.00 4.09 8.25
N LEU A 108 2.92 3.17 8.50
CA LEU A 108 2.67 1.75 8.22
C LEU A 108 1.78 1.11 9.28
N SER A 109 1.75 1.60 10.51
CA SER A 109 0.83 1.09 11.52
C SER A 109 -0.61 1.44 11.16
N ILE A 110 -0.84 2.61 10.58
CA ILE A 110 -2.15 3.01 10.09
C ILE A 110 -2.57 2.12 8.93
N VAL A 111 -1.65 1.83 8.01
CA VAL A 111 -1.93 0.92 6.89
C VAL A 111 -2.39 -0.44 7.40
N GLN A 112 -1.67 -1.01 8.36
CA GLN A 112 -2.04 -2.31 8.90
C GLN A 112 -3.44 -2.29 9.50
N LYS A 113 -3.76 -1.25 10.26
CA LYS A 113 -5.07 -1.13 10.87
C LYS A 113 -6.18 -1.07 9.82
N LEU A 114 -6.00 -0.24 8.79
CA LEU A 114 -7.00 -0.09 7.74
C LEU A 114 -7.19 -1.37 6.94
N ILE A 115 -6.10 -2.07 6.64
CA ILE A 115 -6.18 -3.33 5.90
C ILE A 115 -6.90 -4.40 6.71
N LYS A 116 -6.60 -4.49 8.01
CA LYS A 116 -7.30 -5.45 8.89
C LYS A 116 -8.79 -5.14 9.01
N LEU A 117 -9.16 -3.86 9.08
CA LEU A 117 -10.57 -3.47 9.10
C LEU A 117 -11.32 -3.92 7.85
N ASN A 118 -10.62 -4.11 6.76
CA ASN A 118 -11.20 -4.53 5.49
C ASN A 118 -10.93 -6.00 5.20
N ASN A 119 -10.61 -6.79 6.21
CA ASN A 119 -10.39 -8.23 6.11
C ASN A 119 -9.29 -8.59 5.13
N GLY A 120 -8.27 -7.76 5.07
CA GLY A 120 -7.14 -7.98 4.20
C GLY A 120 -5.89 -8.39 4.95
N GLU A 121 -4.84 -8.65 4.18
CA GLU A 121 -3.52 -9.00 4.71
C GLU A 121 -2.50 -8.03 4.16
N LEU A 122 -1.51 -7.72 5.00
CA LEU A 122 -0.41 -6.82 4.66
C LEU A 122 0.89 -7.59 4.85
N ASN A 123 1.73 -7.61 3.82
CA ASN A 123 3.03 -8.27 3.87
C ASN A 123 4.11 -7.36 3.32
N PHE A 124 5.33 -7.57 3.79
CA PHE A 124 6.50 -6.82 3.34
C PHE A 124 7.56 -7.76 2.84
N GLU A 125 8.21 -7.40 1.75
CA GLU A 125 9.32 -8.15 1.18
C GLU A 125 10.38 -7.18 0.70
N LYS A 126 11.55 -7.71 0.40
CA LYS A 126 12.57 -6.92 -0.25
C LYS A 126 12.20 -6.73 -1.72
N SER A 127 12.29 -5.50 -2.20
CA SER A 127 12.00 -5.21 -3.59
C SER A 127 13.13 -5.70 -4.48
N SER A 128 12.80 -6.20 -5.68
CA SER A 128 13.80 -6.50 -6.69
C SER A 128 14.49 -5.25 -7.21
N TYR A 129 13.94 -4.07 -6.92
CA TYR A 129 14.54 -2.78 -7.29
C TYR A 129 15.44 -2.22 -6.19
N GLY A 130 15.61 -2.92 -5.09
CA GLY A 130 16.51 -2.55 -4.02
C GLY A 130 15.86 -2.04 -2.75
N GLY A 131 14.63 -1.61 -2.83
CA GLY A 131 13.92 -1.04 -1.68
C GLY A 131 12.97 -2.00 -1.04
N LEU A 132 11.82 -1.47 -0.61
CA LEU A 132 10.78 -2.21 0.08
C LEU A 132 9.65 -2.57 -0.86
N LYS A 133 9.10 -3.77 -0.72
CA LYS A 133 7.90 -4.20 -1.43
C LYS A 133 6.79 -4.41 -0.41
N VAL A 134 5.71 -3.66 -0.58
CA VAL A 134 4.52 -3.76 0.27
C VAL A 134 3.44 -4.48 -0.52
N ILE A 135 2.87 -5.53 0.05
CA ILE A 135 1.86 -6.33 -0.62
C ILE A 135 0.57 -6.29 0.19
N ILE A 136 -0.50 -5.86 -0.44
CA ILE A 136 -1.84 -5.86 0.14
C ILE A 136 -2.68 -6.90 -0.56
N SER A 137 -3.38 -7.73 0.20
CA SER A 137 -4.28 -8.74 -0.34
C SER A 137 -5.64 -8.55 0.29
N LEU A 138 -6.66 -8.31 -0.53
CA LEU A 138 -8.03 -8.08 -0.08
C LEU A 138 -8.95 -9.14 -0.68
N GLU A 139 -9.81 -9.74 0.17
CA GLU A 139 -10.86 -10.61 -0.32
C GLU A 139 -11.91 -9.74 -0.98
N VAL A 140 -12.21 -10.05 -2.24
CA VAL A 140 -13.23 -9.33 -3.00
C VAL A 140 -14.11 -10.34 -3.70
N LYS A 141 -15.37 -9.97 -3.89
CA LYS A 141 -16.33 -10.88 -4.52
C LYS A 141 -17.00 -10.25 -5.70
#